data_43f54d9c788e5184d09916819becd4da
#
_entry.id   43f54d9c788e5184d09916819becd4da
#
_cell.length_a   1.000
_cell.length_b   1.000
_cell.length_c   1.000
_cell.angle_alpha   90.00
_cell.angle_beta   90.00
_cell.angle_gamma   90.00
#
_symmetry.space_group_name_H-M   'P 1'
#
loop_
_entity.id
_entity.type
_entity.pdbx_description
1 polymer ?
#
loop_
_entity_poly.entity_id
_entity_poly.type
_entity_poly.pdbx_seq_one_letter_code
_entity_poly.pdbx_strand_id
1 'polypeptide(L)'
;MTETSRPEGGPVRPIVALGLSIAAFVALLICGLGVVSLLLDQDVLGVPGLGQVPGILGTAFTTAGFAVSLGLWLRRPHPSFWGAAVAALICLLAYIFGVWFGAVLAGADLAAAGAAAGGVVTSWFGVVIAASGAICAWGGIALVRTKAQRPRWPWEDPFDE
;
A
#
# COMPACT_ATOMS: atom_id res chain seq x y z
N MET A 1 48.19 3.00 2.59
CA MET A 1 47.12 2.61 3.50
C MET A 1 45.85 3.27 3.01
N THR A 2 45.06 2.52 2.25
CA THR A 2 43.78 3.00 1.70
C THR A 2 42.71 2.72 2.77
N GLU A 3 42.32 3.78 3.43
CA GLU A 3 41.23 3.82 4.38
C GLU A 3 39.93 3.51 3.62
N THR A 4 39.44 2.29 3.76
CA THR A 4 38.12 1.90 3.29
C THR A 4 37.11 2.52 4.23
N SER A 5 36.69 3.76 3.91
CA SER A 5 35.56 4.41 4.57
C SER A 5 34.33 3.50 4.46
N ARG A 6 33.94 2.90 5.59
CA ARG A 6 32.66 2.18 5.72
C ARG A 6 31.53 3.15 5.37
N PRO A 7 30.54 2.74 4.60
CA PRO A 7 29.41 3.59 4.32
C PRO A 7 28.64 3.86 5.62
N GLU A 8 28.77 5.07 6.11
CA GLU A 8 27.91 5.61 7.19
C GLU A 8 26.44 5.38 6.82
N GLY A 9 25.63 4.94 7.79
CA GLY A 9 24.22 4.67 7.62
C GLY A 9 23.45 5.89 7.09
N GLY A 10 23.32 5.97 5.76
CA GLY A 10 22.53 6.97 5.06
C GLY A 10 21.04 6.64 5.07
N PRO A 11 20.18 7.57 4.65
CA PRO A 11 18.75 7.32 4.50
C PRO A 11 18.53 6.10 3.59
N VAL A 12 17.49 5.31 3.90
CA VAL A 12 17.12 4.13 3.11
C VAL A 12 16.91 4.55 1.65
N ARG A 13 17.52 3.80 0.73
CA ARG A 13 17.36 4.08 -0.71
C ARG A 13 15.89 4.07 -1.08
N PRO A 14 15.38 5.06 -1.84
CA PRO A 14 13.95 5.14 -2.18
C PRO A 14 13.37 3.87 -2.79
N ILE A 15 14.18 3.13 -3.57
CA ILE A 15 13.74 1.87 -4.18
C ILE A 15 13.51 0.76 -3.15
N VAL A 16 14.33 0.70 -2.09
CA VAL A 16 14.20 -0.27 -1.00
C VAL A 16 12.98 0.08 -0.15
N ALA A 17 12.80 1.37 0.18
CA ALA A 17 11.63 1.85 0.90
C ALA A 17 10.34 1.55 0.13
N LEU A 18 10.35 1.75 -1.21
CA LEU A 18 9.23 1.42 -2.08
C LEU A 18 8.92 -0.08 -2.03
N GLY A 19 9.92 -0.94 -2.21
CA GLY A 19 9.75 -2.40 -2.18
C GLY A 19 9.17 -2.90 -0.86
N LEU A 20 9.72 -2.43 0.28
CA LEU A 20 9.22 -2.77 1.60
C LEU A 20 7.78 -2.28 1.81
N SER A 21 7.47 -1.07 1.36
CA SER A 21 6.11 -0.51 1.47
C SER A 21 5.09 -1.28 0.63
N ILE A 22 5.46 -1.74 -0.58
CA ILE A 22 4.59 -2.56 -1.42
C ILE A 22 4.34 -3.92 -0.75
N ALA A 23 5.38 -4.58 -0.24
CA ALA A 23 5.23 -5.86 0.46
C ALA A 23 4.34 -5.73 1.70
N ALA A 24 4.57 -4.70 2.51
CA ALA A 24 3.73 -4.40 3.67
C ALA A 24 2.28 -4.08 3.28
N PHE A 25 2.08 -3.32 2.20
CA PHE A 25 0.75 -2.97 1.71
C PHE A 25 -0.04 -4.20 1.29
N VAL A 26 0.57 -5.10 0.48
CA VAL A 26 -0.09 -6.33 0.04
C VAL A 26 -0.43 -7.22 1.25
N ALA A 27 0.50 -7.36 2.20
CA ALA A 27 0.25 -8.13 3.41
C ALA A 27 -0.89 -7.54 4.25
N LEU A 28 -0.88 -6.23 4.50
CA LEU A 28 -1.95 -5.55 5.25
C LEU A 28 -3.30 -5.64 4.53
N LEU A 29 -3.30 -5.49 3.21
CA LEU A 29 -4.52 -5.56 2.40
C LEU A 29 -5.15 -6.94 2.51
N ILE A 30 -4.37 -8.01 2.28
CA ILE A 30 -4.87 -9.39 2.34
C ILE A 30 -5.32 -9.73 3.76
N CYS A 31 -4.49 -9.46 4.77
CA CYS A 31 -4.86 -9.72 6.16
C CYS A 31 -6.07 -8.89 6.60
N GLY A 32 -6.11 -7.61 6.26
CA GLY A 32 -7.19 -6.71 6.65
C GLY A 32 -8.53 -7.09 6.01
N LEU A 33 -8.54 -7.36 4.70
CA LEU A 33 -9.76 -7.83 4.02
C LEU A 33 -10.22 -9.18 4.56
N GLY A 34 -9.27 -10.12 4.80
CA GLY A 34 -9.60 -11.43 5.38
C GLY A 34 -10.17 -11.33 6.79
N VAL A 35 -9.58 -10.53 7.66
CA VAL A 35 -10.08 -10.33 9.03
C VAL A 35 -11.47 -9.69 9.03
N VAL A 36 -11.69 -8.66 8.22
CA VAL A 36 -13.01 -8.01 8.14
C VAL A 36 -14.05 -8.95 7.55
N SER A 37 -13.70 -9.76 6.54
CA SER A 37 -14.59 -10.77 5.97
C SER A 37 -15.01 -11.81 7.02
N LEU A 38 -14.07 -12.28 7.84
CA LEU A 38 -14.35 -13.23 8.92
C LEU A 38 -15.21 -12.61 10.05
N LEU A 39 -14.94 -11.35 10.43
CA LEU A 39 -15.67 -10.68 11.52
C LEU A 39 -17.10 -10.32 11.14
N LEU A 40 -17.34 -9.99 9.88
CA LEU A 40 -18.65 -9.60 9.38
C LEU A 40 -19.45 -10.77 8.81
N ASP A 41 -18.81 -11.95 8.64
CA ASP A 41 -19.37 -13.10 7.93
C ASP A 41 -19.90 -12.71 6.53
N GLN A 42 -19.13 -11.89 5.84
CA GLN A 42 -19.48 -11.33 4.54
C GLN A 42 -18.32 -11.48 3.56
N ASP A 43 -18.67 -11.80 2.32
CA ASP A 43 -17.70 -11.74 1.23
C ASP A 43 -17.33 -10.31 0.87
N VAL A 44 -16.06 -10.09 0.54
CA VAL A 44 -15.55 -8.77 0.07
C VAL A 44 -16.35 -8.27 -1.14
N LEU A 45 -16.85 -9.20 -1.96
CA LEU A 45 -17.70 -8.94 -3.11
C LEU A 45 -19.05 -9.61 -2.87
N GLY A 46 -20.00 -8.85 -2.34
CA GLY A 46 -21.34 -9.35 -1.98
C GLY A 46 -22.28 -9.65 -3.16
N VAL A 47 -21.77 -9.76 -4.40
CA VAL A 47 -22.59 -10.06 -5.59
C VAL A 47 -22.39 -11.51 -6.00
N PRO A 48 -23.41 -12.37 -5.83
CA PRO A 48 -23.34 -13.79 -6.19
C PRO A 48 -23.05 -13.98 -7.70
N GLY A 49 -22.21 -14.96 -8.03
CA GLY A 49 -21.95 -15.36 -9.42
C GLY A 49 -20.82 -14.64 -10.13
N LEU A 50 -20.19 -13.61 -9.55
CA LEU A 50 -19.08 -12.88 -10.16
C LEU A 50 -17.72 -13.60 -10.08
N GLY A 51 -17.62 -14.68 -9.30
CA GLY A 51 -16.37 -15.42 -9.11
C GLY A 51 -15.25 -14.57 -8.45
N GLN A 52 -14.01 -14.99 -8.65
CA GLN A 52 -12.84 -14.36 -8.01
C GLN A 52 -12.20 -13.24 -8.86
N VAL A 53 -12.56 -13.13 -10.15
CA VAL A 53 -11.91 -12.22 -11.12
C VAL A 53 -11.96 -10.76 -10.67
N PRO A 54 -13.09 -10.20 -10.21
CA PRO A 54 -13.15 -8.81 -9.76
C PRO A 54 -12.24 -8.52 -8.56
N GLY A 55 -12.16 -9.45 -7.61
CA GLY A 55 -11.28 -9.31 -6.43
C GLY A 55 -9.80 -9.34 -6.79
N ILE A 56 -9.41 -10.24 -7.69
CA ILE A 56 -8.02 -10.32 -8.18
C ILE A 56 -7.63 -9.04 -8.91
N LEU A 57 -8.48 -8.54 -9.81
CA LEU A 57 -8.22 -7.29 -10.54
C LEU A 57 -8.25 -6.09 -9.61
N GLY A 58 -9.17 -6.03 -8.65
CA GLY A 58 -9.18 -5.00 -7.62
C GLY A 58 -7.85 -4.91 -6.87
N THR A 59 -7.35 -6.07 -6.40
CA THR A 59 -6.07 -6.17 -5.71
C THR A 59 -4.87 -5.80 -6.61
N ALA A 60 -4.88 -6.23 -7.87
CA ALA A 60 -3.81 -5.92 -8.82
C ALA A 60 -3.77 -4.41 -9.13
N PHE A 61 -4.91 -3.80 -9.45
CA PHE A 61 -4.99 -2.37 -9.76
C PHE A 61 -4.63 -1.51 -8.56
N THR A 62 -5.10 -1.85 -7.36
CA THR A 62 -4.76 -1.07 -6.16
C THR A 62 -3.27 -1.18 -5.81
N THR A 63 -2.67 -2.36 -5.97
CA THR A 63 -1.23 -2.55 -5.76
C THR A 63 -0.41 -1.76 -6.78
N ALA A 64 -0.79 -1.77 -8.04
CA ALA A 64 -0.15 -0.96 -9.08
C ALA A 64 -0.32 0.54 -8.80
N GLY A 65 -1.52 0.98 -8.45
CA GLY A 65 -1.81 2.37 -8.08
C GLY A 65 -0.99 2.84 -6.87
N PHE A 66 -0.88 1.99 -5.84
CA PHE A 66 -0.02 2.26 -4.69
C PHE A 66 1.45 2.40 -5.09
N ALA A 67 1.99 1.44 -5.86
CA ALA A 67 3.38 1.45 -6.29
C ALA A 67 3.73 2.69 -7.11
N VAL A 68 2.87 3.05 -8.06
CA VAL A 68 3.05 4.23 -8.91
C VAL A 68 2.96 5.51 -8.09
N SER A 69 1.91 5.68 -7.30
CA SER A 69 1.71 6.89 -6.49
C SER A 69 2.83 7.12 -5.50
N LEU A 70 3.20 6.09 -4.72
CA LEU A 70 4.30 6.18 -3.76
C LEU A 70 5.64 6.37 -4.47
N GLY A 71 5.90 5.65 -5.57
CA GLY A 71 7.12 5.77 -6.35
C GLY A 71 7.34 7.18 -6.89
N LEU A 72 6.29 7.83 -7.42
CA LEU A 72 6.35 9.22 -7.87
C LEU A 72 6.58 10.19 -6.70
N TRP A 73 5.98 9.90 -5.54
CA TRP A 73 6.14 10.74 -4.35
C TRP A 73 7.53 10.65 -3.75
N LEU A 74 8.11 9.46 -3.68
CA LEU A 74 9.47 9.24 -3.16
C LEU A 74 10.58 9.80 -4.06
N ARG A 75 10.30 10.09 -5.32
CA ARG A 75 11.24 10.77 -6.24
C ARG A 75 11.38 12.27 -5.97
N ARG A 76 10.49 12.86 -5.17
CA ARG A 76 10.56 14.29 -4.84
C ARG A 76 11.69 14.55 -3.84
N PRO A 77 12.42 15.68 -3.94
CA PRO A 77 13.51 16.01 -3.01
C PRO A 77 13.06 16.08 -1.55
N HIS A 78 11.81 16.49 -1.32
CA HIS A 78 11.21 16.62 0.01
C HIS A 78 9.81 15.99 0.00
N PRO A 79 9.70 14.66 0.16
CA PRO A 79 8.40 14.00 0.15
C PRO A 79 7.56 14.47 1.35
N SER A 80 6.37 15.00 1.08
CA SER A 80 5.43 15.44 2.10
C SER A 80 4.56 14.29 2.58
N PHE A 81 4.17 14.28 3.85
CA PHE A 81 3.21 13.31 4.40
C PHE A 81 1.81 13.38 3.78
N TRP A 82 1.46 14.47 3.10
CA TRP A 82 0.25 14.53 2.25
C TRP A 82 0.22 13.45 1.18
N GLY A 83 1.38 12.93 0.78
CA GLY A 83 1.50 11.78 -0.10
C GLY A 83 0.79 10.54 0.40
N ALA A 84 0.70 10.35 1.73
CA ALA A 84 -0.02 9.22 2.31
C ALA A 84 -1.54 9.32 2.08
N ALA A 85 -2.13 10.51 2.23
CA ALA A 85 -3.54 10.73 1.96
C ALA A 85 -3.87 10.55 0.48
N VAL A 86 -3.01 11.05 -0.41
CA VAL A 86 -3.16 10.87 -1.87
C VAL A 86 -3.03 9.40 -2.25
N ALA A 87 -2.06 8.67 -1.68
CA ALA A 87 -1.90 7.24 -1.92
C ALA A 87 -3.13 6.44 -1.45
N ALA A 88 -3.68 6.76 -0.27
CA ALA A 88 -4.90 6.13 0.23
C ALA A 88 -6.09 6.30 -0.73
N LEU A 89 -6.28 7.52 -1.22
CA LEU A 89 -7.35 7.83 -2.18
C LEU A 89 -7.13 7.08 -3.50
N ILE A 90 -5.91 7.07 -4.03
CA ILE A 90 -5.56 6.34 -5.26
C ILE A 90 -5.80 4.85 -5.09
N CYS A 91 -5.41 4.27 -3.93
CA CYS A 91 -5.64 2.85 -3.64
C CYS A 91 -7.13 2.51 -3.66
N LEU A 92 -7.96 3.32 -2.99
CA LEU A 92 -9.40 3.12 -2.95
C LEU A 92 -10.01 3.20 -4.36
N LEU A 93 -9.71 4.25 -5.12
CA LEU A 93 -10.22 4.43 -6.47
C LEU A 93 -9.75 3.33 -7.43
N ALA A 94 -8.48 2.93 -7.34
CA ALA A 94 -7.92 1.87 -8.16
C ALA A 94 -8.56 0.51 -7.84
N TYR A 95 -8.86 0.23 -6.56
CA TYR A 95 -9.58 -0.99 -6.17
C TYR A 95 -11.00 -1.01 -6.73
N ILE A 96 -11.75 0.08 -6.54
CA ILE A 96 -13.12 0.24 -7.05
C ILE A 96 -13.15 0.04 -8.57
N PHE A 97 -12.23 0.71 -9.28
CA PHE A 97 -12.09 0.56 -10.72
C PHE A 97 -11.76 -0.88 -11.13
N GLY A 98 -10.81 -1.52 -10.43
CA GLY A 98 -10.41 -2.90 -10.68
C GLY A 98 -11.55 -3.91 -10.46
N VAL A 99 -12.35 -3.71 -9.41
CA VAL A 99 -13.56 -4.52 -9.15
C VAL A 99 -14.60 -4.32 -10.25
N TRP A 100 -14.90 -3.07 -10.60
CA TRP A 100 -15.83 -2.75 -11.68
C TRP A 100 -15.40 -3.36 -13.00
N PHE A 101 -14.15 -3.13 -13.39
CA PHE A 101 -13.58 -3.66 -14.62
C PHE A 101 -13.55 -5.19 -14.64
N GLY A 102 -13.19 -5.80 -13.51
CA GLY A 102 -13.19 -7.26 -13.36
C GLY A 102 -14.58 -7.88 -13.45
N ALA A 103 -15.59 -7.20 -12.90
CA ALA A 103 -16.98 -7.66 -13.01
C ALA A 103 -17.48 -7.61 -14.46
N VAL A 104 -17.16 -6.54 -15.19
CA VAL A 104 -17.48 -6.43 -16.63
C VAL A 104 -16.79 -7.54 -17.44
N LEU A 105 -15.50 -7.79 -17.18
CA LEU A 105 -14.75 -8.89 -17.82
C LEU A 105 -15.32 -10.29 -17.49
N ALA A 106 -15.87 -10.44 -16.29
CA ALA A 106 -16.54 -11.69 -15.88
C ALA A 106 -17.94 -11.86 -16.52
N GLY A 107 -18.38 -10.91 -17.36
CA GLY A 107 -19.65 -10.96 -18.07
C GLY A 107 -20.84 -10.40 -17.29
N ALA A 108 -20.60 -9.66 -16.20
CA ALA A 108 -21.65 -8.95 -15.48
C ALA A 108 -22.19 -7.79 -16.32
N ASP A 109 -23.49 -7.51 -16.17
CA ASP A 109 -24.05 -6.27 -16.71
C ASP A 109 -23.50 -5.04 -15.94
N LEU A 110 -23.63 -3.85 -16.54
CA LEU A 110 -23.10 -2.61 -15.97
C LEU A 110 -23.73 -2.24 -14.62
N ALA A 111 -24.98 -2.64 -14.37
CA ALA A 111 -25.66 -2.37 -13.11
C ALA A 111 -25.10 -3.26 -12.00
N ALA A 112 -24.90 -4.56 -12.26
CA ALA A 112 -24.26 -5.49 -11.32
C ALA A 112 -22.80 -5.12 -11.04
N ALA A 113 -22.03 -4.72 -12.07
CA ALA A 113 -20.67 -4.26 -11.91
C ALA A 113 -20.62 -2.96 -11.06
N GLY A 114 -21.55 -2.03 -11.30
CA GLY A 114 -21.70 -0.81 -10.51
C GLY A 114 -22.09 -1.09 -9.06
N ALA A 115 -22.99 -2.05 -8.81
CA ALA A 115 -23.39 -2.46 -7.48
C ALA A 115 -22.20 -3.09 -6.70
N ALA A 116 -21.41 -3.96 -7.34
CA ALA A 116 -20.21 -4.55 -6.74
C ALA A 116 -19.19 -3.48 -6.34
N ALA A 117 -18.89 -2.54 -7.24
CA ALA A 117 -17.97 -1.44 -6.98
C ALA A 117 -18.49 -0.49 -5.89
N GLY A 118 -19.78 -0.14 -5.91
CA GLY A 118 -20.43 0.68 -4.90
C GLY A 118 -20.47 0.04 -3.52
N GLY A 119 -20.64 -1.28 -3.45
CA GLY A 119 -20.60 -2.05 -2.23
C GLY A 119 -19.27 -1.91 -1.48
N VAL A 120 -18.15 -1.82 -2.19
CA VAL A 120 -16.83 -1.61 -1.58
C VAL A 120 -16.77 -0.25 -0.87
N VAL A 121 -17.32 0.80 -1.50
CA VAL A 121 -17.27 2.18 -0.94
C VAL A 121 -18.06 2.29 0.34
N THR A 122 -19.20 1.64 0.41
CA THR A 122 -20.13 1.74 1.55
C THR A 122 -19.82 0.75 2.67
N SER A 123 -18.88 -0.16 2.45
CA SER A 123 -18.50 -1.20 3.39
C SER A 123 -17.21 -0.88 4.18
N TRP A 124 -16.97 -1.62 5.25
CA TRP A 124 -15.72 -1.59 6.00
C TRP A 124 -14.50 -1.98 5.16
N PHE A 125 -14.70 -2.71 4.06
CA PHE A 125 -13.62 -3.08 3.15
C PHE A 125 -12.96 -1.85 2.53
N GLY A 126 -13.73 -0.83 2.14
CA GLY A 126 -13.19 0.44 1.65
C GLY A 126 -12.30 1.15 2.67
N VAL A 127 -12.68 1.11 3.95
CA VAL A 127 -11.87 1.67 5.05
C VAL A 127 -10.54 0.93 5.18
N VAL A 128 -10.55 -0.41 5.12
CA VAL A 128 -9.32 -1.23 5.19
C VAL A 128 -8.36 -0.90 4.04
N ILE A 129 -8.88 -0.79 2.82
CA ILE A 129 -8.07 -0.47 1.64
C ILE A 129 -7.41 0.89 1.79
N ALA A 130 -8.18 1.92 2.17
CA ALA A 130 -7.68 3.27 2.35
C ALA A 130 -6.68 3.35 3.52
N ALA A 131 -6.98 2.73 4.66
CA ALA A 131 -6.10 2.71 5.83
C ALA A 131 -4.79 1.99 5.54
N SER A 132 -4.82 0.83 4.87
CA SER A 132 -3.61 0.09 4.46
C SER A 132 -2.73 0.95 3.55
N GLY A 133 -3.33 1.62 2.57
CA GLY A 133 -2.62 2.55 1.68
C GLY A 133 -1.99 3.72 2.43
N ALA A 134 -2.74 4.34 3.34
CA ALA A 134 -2.25 5.47 4.16
C ALA A 134 -1.08 5.06 5.05
N ILE A 135 -1.21 3.96 5.81
CA ILE A 135 -0.21 3.48 6.77
C ILE A 135 1.09 3.12 6.03
N CYS A 136 0.98 2.33 4.95
CA CYS A 136 2.16 1.89 4.21
C CYS A 136 2.84 3.03 3.45
N ALA A 137 2.08 3.98 2.89
CA ALA A 137 2.66 5.16 2.24
C ALA A 137 3.32 6.09 3.26
N TRP A 138 2.69 6.30 4.43
CA TRP A 138 3.29 7.07 5.51
C TRP A 138 4.60 6.43 5.99
N GLY A 139 4.62 5.11 6.22
CA GLY A 139 5.81 4.37 6.60
C GLY A 139 6.93 4.47 5.56
N GLY A 140 6.60 4.33 4.26
CA GLY A 140 7.56 4.48 3.16
C GLY A 140 8.17 5.89 3.09
N ILE A 141 7.36 6.92 3.27
CA ILE A 141 7.82 8.32 3.34
C ILE A 141 8.70 8.53 4.58
N ALA A 142 8.31 7.98 5.73
CA ALA A 142 9.07 8.07 6.96
C ALA A 142 10.45 7.42 6.83
N LEU A 143 10.55 6.23 6.22
CA LEU A 143 11.83 5.54 5.98
C LEU A 143 12.84 6.37 5.17
N VAL A 144 12.35 7.13 4.19
CA VAL A 144 13.21 7.98 3.36
C VAL A 144 13.57 9.29 4.07
N ARG A 145 12.66 9.84 4.89
CA ARG A 145 12.88 11.11 5.61
C ARG A 145 13.71 10.95 6.87
N THR A 146 13.59 9.82 7.54
CA THR A 146 14.31 9.57 8.79
C THR A 146 15.73 9.15 8.46
N LYS A 147 16.69 10.00 8.80
CA LYS A 147 18.10 9.60 8.83
C LYS A 147 18.24 8.61 9.98
N ALA A 148 18.29 7.33 9.67
CA ALA A 148 18.57 6.29 10.65
C ALA A 148 20.02 6.50 11.13
N GLN A 149 20.21 7.25 12.19
CA GLN A 149 21.48 7.22 12.92
C GLN A 149 21.48 5.93 13.73
N ARG A 150 22.54 5.15 13.55
CA ARG A 150 22.80 3.98 14.41
C ARG A 150 22.76 4.45 15.86
N PRO A 151 21.94 3.83 16.75
CA PRO A 151 21.99 4.14 18.16
C PRO A 151 23.42 3.88 18.65
N ARG A 152 24.08 4.93 19.15
CA ARG A 152 25.35 4.76 19.83
C ARG A 152 25.06 4.30 21.25
N TRP A 153 25.65 3.20 21.62
CA TRP A 153 25.59 2.75 22.99
C TRP A 153 26.57 3.55 23.86
N PRO A 154 26.26 3.84 25.15
CA PRO A 154 27.10 4.68 26.02
C PRO A 154 28.53 4.17 26.22
N TRP A 155 28.81 2.91 25.83
CA TRP A 155 30.10 2.25 25.94
C TRP A 155 30.85 2.10 24.60
N GLU A 156 30.31 2.56 23.50
CA GLU A 156 31.03 2.63 22.23
C GLU A 156 32.02 3.79 22.29
N ASP A 157 33.31 3.48 22.37
CA ASP A 157 34.36 4.49 22.33
C ASP A 157 34.40 5.18 20.96
N PRO A 158 34.57 6.54 20.95
CA PRO A 158 34.62 7.30 19.70
C PRO A 158 35.84 6.96 18.81
N PHE A 159 36.77 6.15 19.30
CA PHE A 159 38.03 5.80 18.63
C PHE A 159 38.10 4.37 18.10
N ASP A 160 37.04 3.58 18.23
CA ASP A 160 36.99 2.19 17.71
C ASP A 160 36.56 2.12 16.22
N GLU A 161 36.71 3.20 15.45
CA GLU A 161 36.48 3.26 14.01
C GLU A 161 37.77 3.17 13.20
#